data_b2063623a1e3db503f5825a7e79647ec
#
_entry.id   b2063623a1e3db503f5825a7e79647ec
#
_cell.length_a   1.000
_cell.length_b   1.000
_cell.length_c   1.000
_cell.angle_alpha   90.00
_cell.angle_beta   90.00
_cell.angle_gamma   90.00
#
_symmetry.space_group_name_H-M   'P 1'
#
loop_
_entity.id
_entity.type
_entity.pdbx_description
1 polymer ?
#
loop_
_entity_poly.entity_id
_entity_poly.type
_entity_poly.pdbx_seq_one_letter_code
_entity_poly.pdbx_strand_id
1 'polypeptide(L)'
;MEKKGKLELTWVGKYEEEKLEPRILIEDKSKSYGDPNTENMLIHGDNLLALKALENKYTGMIKCIYIDPPYNTGVAFEHYDDNLEHSIWLGIMKKRLEILRNLLAEDGTIWIQIDDEEQAYLKVLCDEIFGRNNFVNMISVNMKNVAGVSGGGEDKRLKKNCEYILVYAKDYSLLPLFNGPYIYTEISELVNQYQNEGKSWKYTTVLVNPGDKEYLGSTVDGDGNEIKVYLRKNPEMMSIKQIAQRDGITVDDAYSKYGIDIFQTTNAQSSIRTRIMDYRSEMGIEEDLISIEYVPKTGKNRGKVYEQFYKGDKCRLFVWLRDTSEVIDGKLFKKDLQGTYWDMNAWMKNLTKEGDVEFPNGKKPEVLIRQILEMTTSENDLILDSFLGSGTTAATAHKLNRRWIGIEMGNQAYSHCKVRLDNVIDGEQGGISKEVGWQGGGGYKFYELAEPLLVKNKVLPVYQINPSYTWDMVCEAICKIEGFTYELSGEFQGHSSENRFIHITEEFVNTKYVMSIMKNLGDKQSLLIYCKKNQADMILPENVEVKKIPKDLLDKCNFESEVQE
;
A
#
# COMPACT_ATOMS: atom_id res chain seq x y z
N MET A 1 -8.04 38.39 -3.40
CA MET A 1 -7.57 37.01 -3.59
C MET A 1 -6.12 36.97 -3.16
N GLU A 2 -5.83 36.41 -2.00
CA GLU A 2 -4.45 36.12 -1.59
C GLU A 2 -3.86 35.11 -2.57
N LYS A 3 -2.77 35.47 -3.24
CA LYS A 3 -1.96 34.53 -4.00
C LYS A 3 -1.38 33.52 -3.02
N LYS A 4 -1.99 32.34 -2.89
CA LYS A 4 -1.37 31.21 -2.19
C LYS A 4 -0.10 30.88 -2.96
N GLY A 5 1.07 31.17 -2.38
CA GLY A 5 2.35 30.76 -2.92
C GLY A 5 2.39 29.23 -3.02
N LYS A 6 2.83 28.69 -4.16
CA LYS A 6 3.06 27.26 -4.38
C LYS A 6 4.57 27.03 -4.31
N LEU A 7 5.02 26.12 -3.46
CA LEU A 7 6.39 25.61 -3.53
C LEU A 7 6.46 24.61 -4.69
N GLU A 8 7.43 24.78 -5.56
CA GLU A 8 7.60 23.96 -6.76
C GLU A 8 9.07 23.69 -7.01
N LEU A 9 9.41 22.42 -7.31
CA LEU A 9 10.72 22.03 -7.81
C LEU A 9 10.73 22.15 -9.34
N THR A 10 11.70 22.88 -9.90
CA THR A 10 11.76 23.13 -11.34
C THR A 10 13.05 22.59 -11.94
N TRP A 11 12.95 21.92 -13.08
CA TRP A 11 14.08 21.41 -13.88
C TRP A 11 13.78 21.52 -15.38
N VAL A 12 14.82 21.34 -16.21
CA VAL A 12 14.67 21.36 -17.67
C VAL A 12 13.86 20.14 -18.12
N GLY A 13 12.83 20.34 -18.95
CA GLY A 13 11.96 19.27 -19.45
C GLY A 13 10.75 18.93 -18.55
N LYS A 14 10.63 19.53 -17.34
CA LYS A 14 9.53 19.22 -16.41
C LYS A 14 8.12 19.34 -17.03
N TYR A 15 7.93 20.29 -17.92
CA TYR A 15 6.62 20.62 -18.53
C TYR A 15 6.48 20.12 -19.97
N GLU A 16 7.43 19.32 -20.44
CA GLU A 16 7.31 18.68 -21.74
C GLU A 16 6.22 17.61 -21.67
N GLU A 17 5.13 17.84 -22.39
CA GLU A 17 4.04 16.89 -22.51
C GLU A 17 4.34 15.92 -23.66
N GLU A 18 4.49 14.65 -23.33
CA GLU A 18 4.61 13.59 -24.30
C GLU A 18 3.24 12.90 -24.46
N LYS A 19 2.73 12.88 -25.70
CA LYS A 19 1.49 12.19 -26.03
C LYS A 19 1.77 10.69 -26.19
N LEU A 20 1.85 9.98 -25.05
CA LEU A 20 2.15 8.54 -25.03
C LEU A 20 1.02 7.75 -25.72
N GLU A 21 1.42 6.77 -26.51
CA GLU A 21 0.52 5.77 -27.07
C GLU A 21 0.04 4.81 -25.96
N PRO A 22 -1.28 4.70 -25.71
CA PRO A 22 -1.81 3.67 -24.81
C PRO A 22 -1.77 2.31 -25.53
N ARG A 23 -0.66 1.61 -25.40
CA ARG A 23 -0.42 0.32 -26.07
C ARG A 23 -1.39 -0.76 -25.56
N ILE A 24 -1.57 -1.80 -26.34
CA ILE A 24 -2.35 -2.97 -25.91
C ILE A 24 -1.47 -3.95 -25.12
N LEU A 25 -2.11 -4.73 -24.26
CA LEU A 25 -1.49 -5.82 -23.52
C LEU A 25 -1.91 -7.15 -24.16
N ILE A 26 -0.94 -7.94 -24.59
CA ILE A 26 -1.18 -9.22 -25.27
C ILE A 26 -0.95 -10.35 -24.28
N GLU A 27 -1.99 -11.13 -23.96
CA GLU A 27 -1.84 -12.29 -23.08
C GLU A 27 -1.00 -13.38 -23.76
N ASP A 28 0.09 -13.77 -23.11
CA ASP A 28 0.83 -14.98 -23.47
C ASP A 28 0.33 -16.17 -22.63
N LYS A 29 -0.60 -16.90 -23.20
CA LYS A 29 -1.20 -18.07 -22.54
C LYS A 29 -0.19 -19.19 -22.22
N SER A 30 0.94 -19.22 -22.91
CA SER A 30 1.99 -20.23 -22.65
C SER A 30 2.80 -19.91 -21.40
N LYS A 31 2.78 -18.65 -20.96
CA LYS A 31 3.47 -18.16 -19.77
C LYS A 31 2.53 -17.88 -18.59
N SER A 32 1.23 -17.76 -18.85
CA SER A 32 0.19 -17.70 -17.80
C SER A 32 0.18 -19.01 -17.00
N TYR A 33 -0.10 -18.93 -15.68
CA TYR A 33 0.00 -20.08 -14.80
C TYR A 33 -1.15 -20.16 -13.78
N GLY A 34 -1.55 -21.39 -13.43
CA GLY A 34 -2.59 -21.64 -12.42
C GLY A 34 -4.01 -21.47 -12.97
N ASP A 35 -4.89 -20.83 -12.19
CA ASP A 35 -6.30 -20.62 -12.53
C ASP A 35 -6.45 -19.67 -13.73
N PRO A 36 -7.03 -20.11 -14.86
CA PRO A 36 -7.23 -19.27 -16.04
C PRO A 36 -8.26 -18.14 -15.85
N ASN A 37 -9.11 -18.23 -14.81
CA ASN A 37 -10.11 -17.20 -14.52
C ASN A 37 -9.57 -16.09 -13.61
N THR A 38 -8.31 -16.13 -13.25
CA THR A 38 -7.66 -15.12 -12.42
C THR A 38 -7.67 -13.74 -13.06
N GLU A 39 -7.73 -12.71 -12.22
CA GLU A 39 -7.56 -11.29 -12.62
C GLU A 39 -6.13 -10.77 -12.32
N ASN A 40 -5.27 -11.59 -11.72
CA ASN A 40 -3.88 -11.21 -11.45
C ASN A 40 -3.10 -11.11 -12.75
N MET A 41 -2.23 -10.08 -12.85
CA MET A 41 -1.51 -9.78 -14.07
C MET A 41 0.00 -9.62 -13.78
N LEU A 42 0.83 -10.36 -14.52
CA LEU A 42 2.26 -10.10 -14.66
C LEU A 42 2.49 -9.52 -16.05
N ILE A 43 2.95 -8.28 -16.13
CA ILE A 43 3.15 -7.56 -17.39
C ILE A 43 4.64 -7.36 -17.61
N HIS A 44 5.14 -7.84 -18.75
CA HIS A 44 6.49 -7.56 -19.24
C HIS A 44 6.48 -6.37 -20.19
N GLY A 45 7.28 -5.36 -19.91
CA GLY A 45 7.45 -4.16 -20.74
C GLY A 45 7.74 -2.90 -19.95
N ASP A 46 8.02 -1.81 -20.64
CA ASP A 46 8.22 -0.49 -20.03
C ASP A 46 7.01 -0.09 -19.17
N ASN A 47 7.30 0.29 -17.92
CA ASN A 47 6.25 0.52 -16.95
C ASN A 47 5.43 1.81 -17.22
N LEU A 48 6.00 2.84 -17.85
CA LEU A 48 5.24 4.04 -18.22
C LEU A 48 4.18 3.72 -19.28
N LEU A 49 4.55 2.95 -20.29
CA LEU A 49 3.64 2.52 -21.36
C LEU A 49 2.63 1.49 -20.86
N ALA A 50 3.05 0.57 -20.00
CA ALA A 50 2.16 -0.41 -19.38
C ALA A 50 1.13 0.28 -18.45
N LEU A 51 1.55 1.24 -17.62
CA LEU A 51 0.66 2.06 -16.79
C LEU A 51 -0.34 2.83 -17.66
N LYS A 52 0.11 3.40 -18.78
CA LYS A 52 -0.78 4.08 -19.75
C LYS A 52 -1.81 3.13 -20.36
N ALA A 53 -1.40 1.87 -20.65
CA ALA A 53 -2.32 0.84 -21.15
C ALA A 53 -3.38 0.41 -20.12
N LEU A 54 -3.08 0.53 -18.81
CA LEU A 54 -3.99 0.19 -17.72
C LEU A 54 -4.98 1.31 -17.38
N GLU A 55 -4.67 2.56 -17.73
CA GLU A 55 -5.40 3.74 -17.26
C GLU A 55 -6.91 3.65 -17.55
N ASN A 56 -7.29 3.30 -18.79
CA ASN A 56 -8.71 3.24 -19.17
C ASN A 56 -9.56 2.28 -18.33
N LYS A 57 -8.96 1.17 -17.87
CA LYS A 57 -9.69 0.12 -17.15
C LYS A 57 -9.59 0.27 -15.64
N TYR A 58 -8.46 0.74 -15.13
CA TYR A 58 -8.12 0.66 -13.70
C TYR A 58 -8.05 2.01 -12.99
N THR A 59 -8.42 3.13 -13.66
CA THR A 59 -8.50 4.44 -13.00
C THR A 59 -9.43 4.38 -11.78
N GLY A 60 -8.91 4.82 -10.63
CA GLY A 60 -9.66 4.84 -9.36
C GLY A 60 -9.91 3.47 -8.72
N MET A 61 -9.21 2.41 -9.15
CA MET A 61 -9.48 1.04 -8.67
C MET A 61 -8.40 0.45 -7.77
N ILE A 62 -7.18 0.99 -7.78
CA ILE A 62 -6.05 0.43 -7.03
C ILE A 62 -6.10 0.87 -5.57
N LYS A 63 -6.18 -0.09 -4.67
CA LYS A 63 -6.26 0.18 -3.23
C LYS A 63 -4.91 0.50 -2.61
N CYS A 64 -3.86 -0.20 -3.01
CA CYS A 64 -2.51 0.02 -2.54
C CYS A 64 -1.51 -0.09 -3.70
N ILE A 65 -0.65 0.89 -3.83
CA ILE A 65 0.50 0.87 -4.71
C ILE A 65 1.75 0.78 -3.83
N TYR A 66 2.61 -0.19 -4.09
CA TYR A 66 3.96 -0.22 -3.56
C TYR A 66 4.93 -0.19 -4.74
N ILE A 67 5.93 0.68 -4.69
CA ILE A 67 6.99 0.75 -5.70
C ILE A 67 8.36 0.92 -5.04
N ASP A 68 9.36 0.28 -5.67
CA ASP A 68 10.77 0.32 -5.32
C ASP A 68 11.57 0.75 -6.56
N PRO A 69 11.51 2.03 -6.96
CA PRO A 69 12.17 2.52 -8.18
C PRO A 69 13.71 2.49 -8.02
N PRO A 70 14.49 2.58 -9.12
CA PRO A 70 15.93 2.75 -9.04
C PRO A 70 16.30 3.96 -8.18
N TYR A 71 17.27 3.80 -7.26
CA TYR A 71 17.61 4.84 -6.26
C TYR A 71 18.55 5.93 -6.77
N ASN A 72 19.06 5.79 -7.99
CA ASN A 72 19.99 6.73 -8.60
C ASN A 72 21.32 6.89 -7.82
N THR A 73 21.82 5.79 -7.26
CA THR A 73 23.00 5.78 -6.37
C THR A 73 24.35 5.79 -7.12
N GLY A 74 24.33 5.69 -8.46
CA GLY A 74 25.53 5.57 -9.28
C GLY A 74 26.25 4.22 -9.15
N VAL A 75 25.66 3.25 -8.45
CA VAL A 75 26.12 1.86 -8.41
C VAL A 75 25.42 1.13 -9.55
N ALA A 76 26.19 0.68 -10.56
CA ALA A 76 25.64 -0.09 -11.66
C ALA A 76 24.92 -1.33 -11.13
N PHE A 77 23.61 -1.30 -11.11
CA PHE A 77 22.79 -2.50 -10.98
C PHE A 77 22.72 -3.16 -12.36
N GLU A 78 22.88 -4.47 -12.39
CA GLU A 78 22.98 -5.28 -13.62
C GLU A 78 21.75 -5.10 -14.56
N HIS A 79 20.67 -4.47 -14.08
CA HIS A 79 19.36 -4.43 -14.71
C HIS A 79 18.72 -3.04 -14.83
N TYR A 80 19.31 -1.99 -14.24
CA TYR A 80 18.77 -0.63 -14.25
C TYR A 80 19.89 0.40 -14.39
N ASP A 81 19.66 1.46 -15.16
CA ASP A 81 20.56 2.61 -15.17
C ASP A 81 20.36 3.45 -13.90
N ASP A 82 21.28 3.29 -12.96
CA ASP A 82 21.23 3.91 -11.64
C ASP A 82 22.20 5.11 -11.53
N ASN A 83 22.55 5.73 -12.65
CA ASN A 83 23.45 6.89 -12.69
C ASN A 83 22.93 7.99 -13.61
N LEU A 84 21.65 8.30 -13.45
CA LEU A 84 21.01 9.38 -14.19
C LEU A 84 21.28 10.73 -13.54
N GLU A 85 21.30 11.78 -14.33
CA GLU A 85 21.26 13.13 -13.79
C GLU A 85 19.92 13.37 -13.10
N HIS A 86 19.92 14.04 -11.94
CA HIS A 86 18.75 14.24 -11.08
C HIS A 86 17.48 14.71 -11.84
N SER A 87 17.64 15.61 -12.82
CA SER A 87 16.51 16.14 -13.58
C SER A 87 15.87 15.08 -14.48
N ILE A 88 16.67 14.18 -15.05
CA ILE A 88 16.22 13.06 -15.89
C ILE A 88 15.44 12.08 -14.99
N TRP A 89 16.03 11.67 -13.86
CA TRP A 89 15.38 10.77 -12.90
C TRP A 89 14.03 11.33 -12.41
N LEU A 90 13.99 12.62 -12.04
CA LEU A 90 12.75 13.29 -11.62
C LEU A 90 11.72 13.35 -12.75
N GLY A 91 12.15 13.54 -14.00
CA GLY A 91 11.29 13.50 -15.18
C GLY A 91 10.65 12.13 -15.40
N ILE A 92 11.45 11.07 -15.24
CA ILE A 92 11.02 9.66 -15.33
C ILE A 92 9.98 9.36 -14.23
N MET A 93 10.26 9.75 -12.98
CA MET A 93 9.37 9.50 -11.85
C MET A 93 8.08 10.32 -11.93
N LYS A 94 8.15 11.59 -12.36
CA LYS A 94 6.97 12.47 -12.48
C LYS A 94 5.89 11.83 -13.36
N LYS A 95 6.23 11.42 -14.57
CA LYS A 95 5.29 10.83 -15.54
C LYS A 95 4.59 9.60 -14.97
N ARG A 96 5.32 8.73 -14.28
CA ARG A 96 4.81 7.51 -13.66
C ARG A 96 3.92 7.79 -12.45
N LEU A 97 4.36 8.69 -11.58
CA LEU A 97 3.59 9.06 -10.38
C LEU A 97 2.26 9.74 -10.70
N GLU A 98 2.20 10.53 -11.77
CA GLU A 98 0.94 11.14 -12.24
C GLU A 98 -0.08 10.09 -12.67
N ILE A 99 0.34 9.06 -13.42
CA ILE A 99 -0.55 7.95 -13.81
C ILE A 99 -0.90 7.10 -12.57
N LEU A 100 0.08 6.76 -11.73
CA LEU A 100 -0.17 6.00 -10.51
C LEU A 100 -1.19 6.69 -9.60
N ARG A 101 -1.12 8.02 -9.48
CA ARG A 101 -2.13 8.78 -8.75
C ARG A 101 -3.53 8.64 -9.37
N ASN A 102 -3.66 8.62 -10.70
CA ASN A 102 -4.95 8.44 -11.37
C ASN A 102 -5.53 7.03 -11.13
N LEU A 103 -4.67 6.01 -11.10
CA LEU A 103 -5.06 4.62 -10.86
C LEU A 103 -5.52 4.37 -9.42
N LEU A 104 -5.04 5.14 -8.43
CA LEU A 104 -5.42 4.98 -7.03
C LEU A 104 -6.92 5.22 -6.82
N ALA A 105 -7.54 4.36 -6.02
CA ALA A 105 -8.86 4.57 -5.43
C ALA A 105 -8.85 5.81 -4.52
N GLU A 106 -9.97 6.47 -4.32
CA GLU A 106 -10.06 7.69 -3.51
C GLU A 106 -9.57 7.48 -2.06
N ASP A 107 -9.77 6.30 -1.52
CA ASP A 107 -9.31 5.86 -0.20
C ASP A 107 -8.04 4.99 -0.27
N GLY A 108 -7.34 5.01 -1.39
CA GLY A 108 -6.11 4.25 -1.64
C GLY A 108 -4.84 4.97 -1.20
N THR A 109 -3.75 4.20 -1.11
CA THR A 109 -2.42 4.68 -0.70
C THR A 109 -1.32 4.25 -1.64
N ILE A 110 -0.29 5.10 -1.77
CA ILE A 110 0.97 4.76 -2.44
C ILE A 110 2.12 4.77 -1.43
N TRP A 111 2.98 3.76 -1.52
CA TRP A 111 4.15 3.51 -0.70
C TRP A 111 5.37 3.46 -1.60
N ILE A 112 6.28 4.41 -1.47
CA ILE A 112 7.43 4.57 -2.36
C ILE A 112 8.69 4.38 -1.55
N GLN A 113 9.39 3.27 -1.77
CA GLN A 113 10.67 3.00 -1.13
C GLN A 113 11.79 3.71 -1.88
N ILE A 114 12.70 4.34 -1.16
CA ILE A 114 13.80 5.13 -1.71
C ILE A 114 14.91 5.26 -0.68
N ASP A 115 16.11 5.53 -1.12
CA ASP A 115 17.21 5.86 -0.23
C ASP A 115 17.40 7.38 -0.04
N ASP A 116 18.47 7.79 0.62
CA ASP A 116 18.74 9.20 0.97
C ASP A 116 19.23 10.05 -0.22
N GLU A 117 19.62 9.45 -1.35
CA GLU A 117 20.10 10.22 -2.52
C GLU A 117 18.97 11.06 -3.15
N GLU A 118 17.83 10.42 -3.43
CA GLU A 118 16.70 11.10 -4.10
C GLU A 118 15.50 11.37 -3.16
N GLN A 119 15.54 10.91 -1.92
CA GLN A 119 14.40 11.00 -0.99
C GLN A 119 13.83 12.42 -0.84
N ALA A 120 14.69 13.43 -0.70
CA ALA A 120 14.27 14.81 -0.47
C ALA A 120 13.57 15.41 -1.70
N TYR A 121 14.10 15.16 -2.89
CA TYR A 121 13.54 15.64 -4.14
C TYR A 121 12.25 14.91 -4.49
N LEU A 122 12.22 13.59 -4.32
CA LEU A 122 11.03 12.77 -4.50
C LEU A 122 9.89 13.21 -3.57
N LYS A 123 10.21 13.56 -2.32
CA LYS A 123 9.21 14.08 -1.37
C LYS A 123 8.55 15.36 -1.87
N VAL A 124 9.33 16.30 -2.41
CA VAL A 124 8.80 17.55 -2.97
C VAL A 124 7.96 17.27 -4.21
N LEU A 125 8.43 16.40 -5.11
CA LEU A 125 7.69 15.99 -6.28
C LEU A 125 6.34 15.33 -5.93
N CYS A 126 6.33 14.44 -4.94
CA CYS A 126 5.10 13.83 -4.45
C CYS A 126 4.15 14.85 -3.79
N ASP A 127 4.66 15.86 -3.07
CA ASP A 127 3.85 16.96 -2.55
C ASP A 127 3.16 17.76 -3.66
N GLU A 128 3.79 17.91 -4.82
CA GLU A 128 3.21 18.56 -5.99
C GLU A 128 2.12 17.70 -6.65
N ILE A 129 2.38 16.40 -6.82
CA ILE A 129 1.50 15.47 -7.55
C ILE A 129 0.30 15.06 -6.68
N PHE A 130 0.55 14.56 -5.48
CA PHE A 130 -0.51 14.04 -4.58
C PHE A 130 -1.14 15.15 -3.74
N GLY A 131 -0.44 16.26 -3.52
CA GLY A 131 -0.80 17.31 -2.59
C GLY A 131 -0.20 17.09 -1.20
N ARG A 132 0.38 18.13 -0.61
CA ARG A 132 1.02 18.07 0.71
C ARG A 132 0.09 17.59 1.83
N ASN A 133 -1.20 17.91 1.74
CA ASN A 133 -2.20 17.49 2.74
C ASN A 133 -2.51 15.99 2.70
N ASN A 134 -2.13 15.31 1.63
CA ASN A 134 -2.30 13.88 1.45
C ASN A 134 -1.05 13.07 1.86
N PHE A 135 -0.02 13.74 2.35
CA PHE A 135 1.13 13.07 2.97
C PHE A 135 0.72 12.40 4.28
N VAL A 136 0.98 11.09 4.38
CA VAL A 136 0.63 10.30 5.55
C VAL A 136 1.82 10.17 6.49
N ASN A 137 2.90 9.51 6.03
CA ASN A 137 4.11 9.28 6.82
C ASN A 137 5.37 9.19 5.96
N MET A 138 6.51 9.38 6.60
CA MET A 138 7.81 8.91 6.13
C MET A 138 8.32 7.89 7.14
N ILE A 139 8.63 6.69 6.67
CA ILE A 139 9.07 5.56 7.50
C ILE A 139 10.55 5.34 7.22
N SER A 140 11.36 5.24 8.29
CA SER A 140 12.76 4.82 8.21
C SER A 140 12.84 3.32 8.39
N VAL A 141 13.36 2.61 7.39
CA VAL A 141 13.47 1.15 7.38
C VAL A 141 14.93 0.76 7.52
N ASN A 142 15.27 0.09 8.62
CA ASN A 142 16.61 -0.44 8.82
C ASN A 142 16.77 -1.75 8.04
N MET A 143 17.55 -1.72 6.96
CA MET A 143 17.74 -2.85 6.04
C MET A 143 19.07 -3.57 6.22
N LYS A 144 20.03 -2.98 6.93
CA LYS A 144 21.41 -3.53 7.04
C LYS A 144 21.97 -3.40 8.44
N ASN A 145 22.60 -4.45 8.93
CA ASN A 145 23.46 -4.33 10.11
C ASN A 145 24.76 -3.59 9.73
N VAL A 146 25.06 -2.55 10.47
CA VAL A 146 26.39 -1.93 10.44
C VAL A 146 27.33 -2.82 11.25
N ALA A 147 27.78 -3.94 10.68
CA ALA A 147 28.67 -4.87 11.35
C ALA A 147 30.14 -4.56 11.01
N GLY A 148 30.93 -4.43 12.06
CA GLY A 148 32.39 -4.64 12.06
C GLY A 148 33.24 -3.44 11.65
N VAL A 149 34.38 -3.34 12.38
CA VAL A 149 35.48 -2.41 12.11
C VAL A 149 36.34 -2.86 10.91
N SER A 150 36.12 -4.07 10.38
CA SER A 150 36.90 -4.67 9.29
C SER A 150 36.26 -4.31 7.93
N GLY A 151 36.70 -3.25 7.36
CA GLY A 151 36.29 -2.73 6.04
C GLY A 151 36.60 -1.26 5.99
N GLY A 152 37.61 -0.86 6.71
CA GLY A 152 38.07 0.49 6.81
C GLY A 152 38.66 1.01 5.52
N GLY A 153 37.79 1.53 4.64
CA GLY A 153 38.16 2.67 3.88
C GLY A 153 38.04 3.88 4.79
N GLU A 154 38.89 4.87 4.62
CA GLU A 154 38.76 6.21 5.21
C GLU A 154 37.53 6.90 4.62
N ASP A 155 36.33 6.35 4.87
CA ASP A 155 35.09 6.98 4.42
C ASP A 155 34.73 8.08 5.44
N LYS A 156 34.61 9.29 4.95
CA LYS A 156 34.19 10.46 5.73
C LYS A 156 32.71 10.39 6.13
N ARG A 157 31.96 9.41 5.60
CA ARG A 157 30.53 9.26 5.80
C ARG A 157 30.23 8.15 6.82
N LEU A 158 29.14 8.30 7.54
CA LEU A 158 28.58 7.20 8.31
C LEU A 158 28.07 6.12 7.35
N LYS A 159 28.17 4.86 7.76
CA LYS A 159 27.65 3.74 6.95
C LYS A 159 26.12 3.82 6.87
N LYS A 160 25.62 3.73 5.65
CA LYS A 160 24.20 3.73 5.32
C LYS A 160 23.57 2.40 5.71
N ASN A 161 22.54 2.42 6.55
CA ASN A 161 21.81 1.23 6.98
C ASN A 161 20.29 1.38 6.85
N CYS A 162 19.79 2.59 6.62
CA CYS A 162 18.38 2.86 6.46
C CYS A 162 18.02 3.22 5.02
N GLU A 163 16.83 2.84 4.63
CA GLU A 163 16.08 3.30 3.48
C GLU A 163 14.81 4.00 4.00
N TYR A 164 14.08 4.65 3.13
CA TYR A 164 12.87 5.42 3.49
C TYR A 164 11.68 4.94 2.69
N ILE A 165 10.49 4.98 3.29
CA ILE A 165 9.24 4.78 2.56
C ILE A 165 8.42 6.06 2.71
N LEU A 166 8.13 6.72 1.59
CA LEU A 166 7.20 7.83 1.52
C LEU A 166 5.79 7.30 1.33
N VAL A 167 4.85 7.74 2.17
CA VAL A 167 3.46 7.29 2.14
C VAL A 167 2.54 8.44 1.85
N TYR A 168 1.74 8.32 0.80
CA TYR A 168 0.70 9.28 0.42
C TYR A 168 -0.66 8.58 0.27
N ALA A 169 -1.71 9.26 0.66
CA ALA A 169 -3.08 8.92 0.30
C ALA A 169 -3.48 9.59 -1.02
N LYS A 170 -4.45 9.03 -1.74
CA LYS A 170 -5.13 9.73 -2.83
C LYS A 170 -5.90 10.93 -2.30
N ASP A 171 -6.71 10.71 -1.26
CA ASP A 171 -7.38 11.73 -0.45
C ASP A 171 -7.30 11.32 1.03
N TYR A 172 -6.52 12.08 1.82
CA TYR A 172 -6.32 11.81 3.25
C TYR A 172 -7.63 11.86 4.05
N SER A 173 -8.59 12.66 3.62
CA SER A 173 -9.89 12.80 4.31
C SER A 173 -10.77 11.55 4.19
N LEU A 174 -10.55 10.74 3.16
CA LEU A 174 -11.26 9.49 2.89
C LEU A 174 -10.49 8.26 3.36
N LEU A 175 -9.20 8.44 3.75
CA LEU A 175 -8.37 7.33 4.19
C LEU A 175 -8.94 6.69 5.46
N PRO A 176 -9.23 5.36 5.46
CA PRO A 176 -9.63 4.66 6.66
C PRO A 176 -8.47 4.59 7.66
N LEU A 177 -8.79 4.36 8.92
CA LEU A 177 -7.77 4.04 9.92
C LEU A 177 -7.02 2.77 9.48
N PHE A 178 -5.70 2.84 9.52
CA PHE A 178 -4.89 1.66 9.27
C PHE A 178 -5.25 0.55 10.26
N ASN A 179 -5.36 -0.67 9.77
CA ASN A 179 -5.42 -1.83 10.64
C ASN A 179 -4.13 -1.85 11.45
N GLY A 180 -4.24 -1.62 12.74
CA GLY A 180 -3.10 -1.28 13.59
C GLY A 180 -1.93 -2.25 13.43
N PRO A 181 -0.79 -1.79 12.95
CA PRO A 181 0.41 -2.59 13.00
C PRO A 181 0.84 -2.63 14.47
N TYR A 182 0.67 -3.80 15.07
CA TYR A 182 1.13 -4.02 16.42
C TYR A 182 2.43 -4.82 16.40
N ILE A 183 3.37 -4.41 17.26
CA ILE A 183 4.51 -5.22 17.61
C ILE A 183 4.11 -6.05 18.82
N TYR A 184 4.23 -7.36 18.70
CA TYR A 184 4.00 -8.30 19.77
C TYR A 184 5.33 -8.75 20.34
N THR A 185 5.58 -8.47 21.62
CA THR A 185 6.76 -8.94 22.34
C THR A 185 6.31 -9.84 23.47
N GLU A 186 6.80 -11.07 23.55
CA GLU A 186 6.49 -11.98 24.65
C GLU A 186 6.88 -11.32 25.98
N ILE A 187 6.00 -11.35 26.98
CA ILE A 187 6.21 -10.64 28.25
C ILE A 187 7.48 -11.16 28.96
N SER A 188 7.77 -12.46 28.90
CA SER A 188 8.97 -13.06 29.46
C SER A 188 10.26 -12.49 28.83
N GLU A 189 10.29 -12.38 27.51
CA GLU A 189 11.42 -11.77 26.78
C GLU A 189 11.59 -10.30 27.15
N LEU A 190 10.49 -9.56 27.20
CA LEU A 190 10.48 -8.14 27.55
C LEU A 190 10.95 -7.88 28.97
N VAL A 191 10.54 -8.70 29.94
CA VAL A 191 11.00 -8.63 31.33
C VAL A 191 12.51 -8.88 31.41
N ASN A 192 13.01 -9.89 30.72
CA ASN A 192 14.44 -10.21 30.65
C ASN A 192 15.24 -9.07 29.99
N GLN A 193 14.73 -8.51 28.89
CA GLN A 193 15.36 -7.36 28.23
C GLN A 193 15.47 -6.16 29.18
N TYR A 194 14.37 -5.79 29.87
CA TYR A 194 14.37 -4.68 30.83
C TYR A 194 15.38 -4.90 31.97
N GLN A 195 15.50 -6.14 32.47
CA GLN A 195 16.48 -6.48 33.50
C GLN A 195 17.92 -6.31 33.00
N ASN A 196 18.21 -6.80 31.79
CA ASN A 196 19.55 -6.71 31.18
C ASN A 196 19.94 -5.25 30.89
N GLU A 197 18.97 -4.40 30.54
CA GLU A 197 19.16 -2.96 30.30
C GLU A 197 19.15 -2.12 31.60
N GLY A 198 19.00 -2.74 32.77
CA GLY A 198 18.85 -2.02 34.05
C GLY A 198 17.59 -1.19 34.18
N LYS A 199 16.57 -1.45 33.34
CA LYS A 199 15.28 -0.80 33.37
C LYS A 199 14.31 -1.51 34.31
N SER A 200 13.37 -0.76 34.91
CA SER A 200 12.37 -1.31 35.81
C SER A 200 11.11 -1.72 35.05
N TRP A 201 10.79 -3.00 35.07
CA TRP A 201 9.49 -3.51 34.67
C TRP A 201 8.45 -3.18 35.73
N LYS A 202 7.35 -2.51 35.37
CA LYS A 202 6.39 -1.94 36.34
C LYS A 202 5.15 -2.81 36.57
N TYR A 203 4.84 -3.73 35.67
CA TYR A 203 3.68 -4.63 35.79
C TYR A 203 4.04 -5.85 36.62
N THR A 204 4.09 -5.69 37.93
CA THR A 204 4.57 -6.70 38.88
C THR A 204 3.53 -7.07 39.95
N THR A 205 2.34 -6.48 39.94
CA THR A 205 1.30 -6.68 40.95
C THR A 205 0.04 -7.20 40.30
N VAL A 206 -0.57 -8.21 40.91
CA VAL A 206 -1.85 -8.82 40.53
C VAL A 206 -2.92 -8.36 41.53
N LEU A 207 -4.07 -7.93 41.05
CA LEU A 207 -5.27 -7.74 41.85
C LEU A 207 -5.99 -9.08 41.96
N VAL A 208 -5.71 -9.85 43.03
CA VAL A 208 -6.23 -11.20 43.21
C VAL A 208 -7.72 -11.15 43.56
N ASN A 209 -8.11 -10.19 44.42
CA ASN A 209 -9.49 -9.91 44.75
C ASN A 209 -9.68 -8.38 44.89
N PRO A 210 -10.61 -7.78 44.16
CA PRO A 210 -10.86 -6.34 44.25
C PRO A 210 -11.52 -5.94 45.60
N GLY A 211 -11.94 -6.89 46.42
CA GLY A 211 -12.65 -6.65 47.66
C GLY A 211 -14.13 -6.32 47.46
N ASP A 212 -14.83 -6.25 48.58
CA ASP A 212 -16.26 -5.94 48.60
C ASP A 212 -16.51 -4.50 48.10
N LYS A 213 -17.49 -4.35 47.22
CA LYS A 213 -17.85 -3.06 46.60
C LYS A 213 -18.94 -2.37 47.35
N GLU A 214 -18.63 -1.27 48.02
CA GLU A 214 -19.57 -0.45 48.76
C GLU A 214 -19.75 0.92 48.11
N TYR A 215 -20.97 1.30 47.78
CA TYR A 215 -21.27 2.60 47.19
C TYR A 215 -21.12 3.73 48.20
N LEU A 216 -20.29 4.72 47.90
CA LEU A 216 -20.05 5.87 48.77
C LEU A 216 -20.85 7.12 48.35
N GLY A 217 -21.17 7.24 47.08
CA GLY A 217 -21.82 8.40 46.50
C GLY A 217 -21.35 8.69 45.09
N SER A 218 -21.65 9.89 44.62
CA SER A 218 -21.23 10.29 43.28
C SER A 218 -20.64 11.70 43.25
N THR A 219 -19.79 11.96 42.27
CA THR A 219 -19.31 13.28 41.89
C THR A 219 -19.55 13.46 40.38
N VAL A 220 -19.11 14.55 39.78
CA VAL A 220 -19.30 14.82 38.34
C VAL A 220 -17.98 15.09 37.65
N ASP A 221 -17.91 14.75 36.35
CA ASP A 221 -16.80 15.13 35.47
C ASP A 221 -16.87 16.63 35.12
N GLY A 222 -15.91 17.12 34.29
CA GLY A 222 -15.86 18.51 33.86
C GLY A 222 -17.08 18.98 33.05
N ASP A 223 -17.87 18.05 32.52
CA ASP A 223 -19.05 18.28 31.68
C ASP A 223 -20.37 17.99 32.42
N GLY A 224 -20.29 17.66 33.71
CA GLY A 224 -21.46 17.38 34.57
C GLY A 224 -22.00 15.95 34.51
N ASN A 225 -21.28 14.99 33.90
CA ASN A 225 -21.71 13.61 33.90
C ASN A 225 -21.35 12.93 35.23
N GLU A 226 -22.22 12.07 35.68
CA GLU A 226 -22.08 11.35 36.94
C GLU A 226 -20.87 10.41 36.93
N ILE A 227 -20.10 10.44 38.02
CA ILE A 227 -19.04 9.49 38.38
C ILE A 227 -19.44 8.85 39.71
N LYS A 228 -19.81 7.57 39.71
CA LYS A 228 -20.13 6.81 40.93
C LYS A 228 -18.84 6.38 41.61
N VAL A 229 -18.74 6.57 42.91
CA VAL A 229 -17.57 6.26 43.73
C VAL A 229 -17.89 5.11 44.67
N TYR A 230 -16.98 4.13 44.72
CA TYR A 230 -17.10 2.94 45.52
C TYR A 230 -15.85 2.71 46.35
N LEU A 231 -16.04 2.31 47.59
CA LEU A 231 -14.99 1.76 48.45
C LEU A 231 -14.77 0.28 48.14
N ARG A 232 -13.51 -0.16 48.19
CA ARG A 232 -13.13 -1.55 48.04
C ARG A 232 -12.60 -2.07 49.39
N LYS A 233 -13.44 -2.86 50.12
CA LYS A 233 -13.08 -3.41 51.40
C LYS A 233 -12.32 -4.74 51.26
N ASN A 234 -11.23 -4.88 52.03
CA ASN A 234 -10.41 -6.09 52.06
C ASN A 234 -9.89 -6.53 50.67
N PRO A 235 -9.34 -5.62 49.86
CA PRO A 235 -8.75 -6.01 48.60
C PRO A 235 -7.50 -6.87 48.82
N GLU A 236 -7.32 -7.89 47.98
CA GLU A 236 -6.11 -8.73 47.99
C GLU A 236 -5.26 -8.44 46.78
N MET A 237 -4.01 -8.02 47.01
CA MET A 237 -3.02 -7.77 46.00
C MET A 237 -1.75 -8.55 46.34
N MET A 238 -1.18 -9.21 45.31
CA MET A 238 0.07 -9.97 45.47
C MET A 238 1.05 -9.60 44.36
N SER A 239 2.34 -9.65 44.68
CA SER A 239 3.33 -9.57 43.59
C SER A 239 3.28 -10.83 42.73
N ILE A 240 3.67 -10.70 41.45
CA ILE A 240 3.68 -11.85 40.53
C ILE A 240 4.56 -12.99 41.03
N LYS A 241 5.65 -12.69 41.75
CA LYS A 241 6.52 -13.68 42.37
C LYS A 241 5.83 -14.43 43.51
N GLN A 242 5.10 -13.73 44.37
CA GLN A 242 4.34 -14.34 45.49
C GLN A 242 3.23 -15.25 44.97
N ILE A 243 2.51 -14.82 43.89
CA ILE A 243 1.45 -15.63 43.32
C ILE A 243 1.99 -16.87 42.60
N ALA A 244 3.12 -16.74 41.89
CA ALA A 244 3.82 -17.88 41.29
C ALA A 244 4.22 -18.91 42.35
N GLN A 245 4.76 -18.44 43.48
CA GLN A 245 5.12 -19.31 44.62
C GLN A 245 3.90 -19.96 45.26
N ARG A 246 2.84 -19.20 45.48
CA ARG A 246 1.57 -19.72 46.03
C ARG A 246 1.00 -20.84 45.15
N ASP A 247 1.00 -20.66 43.85
CA ASP A 247 0.39 -21.58 42.88
C ASP A 247 1.34 -22.71 42.45
N GLY A 248 2.63 -22.66 42.81
CA GLY A 248 3.63 -23.66 42.43
C GLY A 248 3.96 -23.67 40.93
N ILE A 249 3.88 -22.51 40.28
CA ILE A 249 4.14 -22.31 38.84
C ILE A 249 5.34 -21.38 38.60
N THR A 250 5.81 -21.31 37.35
CA THR A 250 6.86 -20.35 36.98
C THR A 250 6.31 -18.91 36.96
N VAL A 251 7.20 -17.92 37.00
CA VAL A 251 6.80 -16.50 36.87
C VAL A 251 6.17 -16.24 35.49
N ASP A 252 6.66 -16.89 34.45
CA ASP A 252 6.15 -16.76 33.07
C ASP A 252 4.73 -17.34 32.94
N ASP A 253 4.50 -18.52 33.55
CA ASP A 253 3.15 -19.10 33.64
C ASP A 253 2.21 -18.19 34.44
N ALA A 254 2.72 -17.54 35.50
CA ALA A 254 1.93 -16.61 36.28
C ALA A 254 1.56 -15.36 35.48
N TYR A 255 2.44 -14.82 34.63
CA TYR A 255 2.10 -13.75 33.69
C TYR A 255 1.00 -14.19 32.72
N SER A 256 1.10 -15.38 32.16
CA SER A 256 0.09 -15.91 31.23
C SER A 256 -1.26 -16.15 31.92
N LYS A 257 -1.26 -16.72 33.14
CA LYS A 257 -2.47 -17.06 33.89
C LYS A 257 -3.20 -15.83 34.45
N TYR A 258 -2.48 -14.86 34.96
CA TYR A 258 -3.02 -13.67 35.64
C TYR A 258 -2.92 -12.38 34.83
N GLY A 259 -2.52 -12.43 33.56
CA GLY A 259 -2.23 -11.26 32.72
C GLY A 259 -3.31 -10.20 32.69
N ILE A 260 -4.58 -10.61 32.76
CA ILE A 260 -5.73 -9.70 32.75
C ILE A 260 -5.88 -8.90 34.06
N ASP A 261 -5.32 -9.41 35.16
CA ASP A 261 -5.44 -8.82 36.50
C ASP A 261 -4.13 -8.19 36.98
N ILE A 262 -3.07 -8.21 36.13
CA ILE A 262 -1.81 -7.53 36.38
C ILE A 262 -1.94 -6.05 36.11
N PHE A 263 -1.44 -5.23 37.02
CA PHE A 263 -1.46 -3.77 36.88
C PHE A 263 -0.18 -3.10 37.35
N GLN A 264 -0.02 -1.88 36.89
CA GLN A 264 0.89 -0.88 37.49
C GLN A 264 0.08 0.32 37.97
N THR A 265 0.65 1.13 38.86
CA THR A 265 0.02 2.37 39.31
C THR A 265 0.72 3.60 38.76
N THR A 266 -0.04 4.60 38.30
CA THR A 266 0.48 5.86 37.78
C THR A 266 -0.21 7.09 38.36
N ASN A 267 0.53 8.20 38.41
CA ASN A 267 -0.05 9.51 38.72
C ASN A 267 -0.60 10.13 37.43
N ALA A 268 -1.72 9.61 36.94
CA ALA A 268 -2.36 10.11 35.72
C ALA A 268 -2.69 11.60 35.84
N GLN A 269 -2.32 12.38 34.85
CA GLN A 269 -2.74 13.79 34.77
C GLN A 269 -4.11 13.83 34.06
N SER A 270 -5.18 13.68 34.82
CA SER A 270 -6.56 13.71 34.31
C SER A 270 -7.47 14.48 35.25
N SER A 271 -8.45 15.17 34.68
CA SER A 271 -9.49 15.89 35.45
C SER A 271 -10.29 14.95 36.35
N ILE A 272 -10.53 13.70 35.91
CA ILE A 272 -11.22 12.68 36.72
C ILE A 272 -10.43 12.36 37.98
N ARG A 273 -9.12 12.10 37.86
CA ARG A 273 -8.28 11.82 39.03
C ARG A 273 -8.29 12.99 40.03
N THR A 274 -8.21 14.23 39.58
CA THR A 274 -8.28 15.40 40.45
C THR A 274 -9.61 15.43 41.20
N ARG A 275 -10.74 15.22 40.50
CA ARG A 275 -12.09 15.14 41.15
C ARG A 275 -12.17 14.04 42.21
N ILE A 276 -11.57 12.87 41.94
CA ILE A 276 -11.55 11.76 42.89
C ILE A 276 -10.68 12.05 44.11
N MET A 277 -9.57 12.77 43.93
CA MET A 277 -8.71 13.22 45.02
C MET A 277 -9.46 14.22 45.92
N ASP A 278 -10.16 15.19 45.32
CA ASP A 278 -10.97 16.19 46.04
C ASP A 278 -12.10 15.46 46.82
N TYR A 279 -12.86 14.58 46.15
CA TYR A 279 -13.93 13.80 46.76
C TYR A 279 -13.44 12.92 47.93
N ARG A 280 -12.27 12.26 47.75
CA ARG A 280 -11.65 11.46 48.81
C ARG A 280 -11.29 12.34 50.02
N SER A 281 -10.75 13.52 49.80
CA SER A 281 -10.41 14.47 50.87
C SER A 281 -11.64 14.99 51.61
N GLU A 282 -12.67 15.38 50.84
CA GLU A 282 -13.93 15.91 51.41
C GLU A 282 -14.68 14.88 52.26
N MET A 283 -14.67 13.62 51.84
CA MET A 283 -15.36 12.52 52.51
C MET A 283 -14.50 11.84 53.59
N GLY A 284 -13.23 12.21 53.74
CA GLY A 284 -12.33 11.64 54.76
C GLY A 284 -12.08 10.13 54.59
N ILE A 285 -11.95 9.67 53.33
CA ILE A 285 -11.76 8.25 53.00
C ILE A 285 -10.33 7.83 53.31
N GLU A 286 -10.13 6.92 54.26
CA GLU A 286 -8.81 6.40 54.67
C GLU A 286 -8.39 5.11 53.95
N GLU A 287 -9.35 4.36 53.41
CA GLU A 287 -9.10 3.08 52.75
C GLU A 287 -8.17 3.21 51.52
N ASP A 288 -7.30 2.20 51.35
CA ASP A 288 -6.24 2.21 50.33
C ASP A 288 -6.78 2.09 48.89
N LEU A 289 -7.93 1.40 48.66
CA LEU A 289 -8.45 1.17 47.32
C LEU A 289 -9.89 1.69 47.18
N ILE A 290 -10.09 2.53 46.17
CA ILE A 290 -11.39 2.98 45.71
C ILE A 290 -11.56 2.63 44.22
N SER A 291 -12.79 2.44 43.78
CA SER A 291 -13.08 2.34 42.34
C SER A 291 -14.18 3.35 41.96
N ILE A 292 -14.22 3.69 40.69
CA ILE A 292 -15.23 4.56 40.13
C ILE A 292 -15.88 3.93 38.90
N GLU A 293 -17.14 4.22 38.67
CA GLU A 293 -17.83 3.91 37.43
C GLU A 293 -18.26 5.20 36.74
N TYR A 294 -17.93 5.31 35.45
CA TYR A 294 -18.33 6.41 34.60
C TYR A 294 -18.40 5.98 33.14
N VAL A 295 -18.95 6.83 32.26
CA VAL A 295 -19.04 6.58 30.82
C VAL A 295 -18.03 7.48 30.06
N PRO A 296 -16.91 6.93 29.57
CA PRO A 296 -15.92 7.70 28.79
C PRO A 296 -16.51 8.25 27.48
N LYS A 297 -16.15 9.50 27.14
CA LYS A 297 -16.54 10.16 25.87
C LYS A 297 -15.60 9.86 24.72
N THR A 298 -14.39 9.39 25.02
CA THR A 298 -13.33 9.10 24.04
C THR A 298 -12.63 7.79 24.38
N GLY A 299 -11.84 7.27 23.45
CA GLY A 299 -11.05 6.06 23.64
C GLY A 299 -11.84 4.75 23.49
N LYS A 300 -11.17 3.63 23.77
CA LYS A 300 -11.66 2.25 23.56
C LYS A 300 -13.00 1.95 24.26
N ASN A 301 -13.25 2.58 25.41
CA ASN A 301 -14.44 2.35 26.24
C ASN A 301 -15.52 3.44 26.05
N ARG A 302 -15.45 4.24 24.98
CA ARG A 302 -16.43 5.30 24.69
C ARG A 302 -17.86 4.78 24.72
N GLY A 303 -18.72 5.47 25.49
CA GLY A 303 -20.15 5.18 25.56
C GLY A 303 -20.53 3.93 26.38
N LYS A 304 -19.56 3.27 27.01
CA LYS A 304 -19.81 2.09 27.89
C LYS A 304 -19.46 2.43 29.33
N VAL A 305 -20.17 1.86 30.27
CA VAL A 305 -19.80 1.96 31.69
C VAL A 305 -18.42 1.33 31.87
N TYR A 306 -17.49 2.10 32.41
CA TYR A 306 -16.11 1.67 32.61
C TYR A 306 -15.72 1.87 34.07
N GLU A 307 -15.12 0.83 34.68
CA GLU A 307 -14.63 0.88 36.06
C GLU A 307 -13.12 1.16 36.09
N GLN A 308 -12.74 2.15 36.91
CA GLN A 308 -11.33 2.48 37.16
C GLN A 308 -11.02 2.33 38.65
N PHE A 309 -9.81 1.88 38.97
CA PHE A 309 -9.30 1.69 40.32
C PHE A 309 -8.23 2.73 40.64
N TYR A 310 -8.28 3.24 41.89
CA TYR A 310 -7.36 4.24 42.40
C TYR A 310 -6.81 3.80 43.75
N LYS A 311 -5.48 3.83 43.93
CA LYS A 311 -4.81 3.38 45.14
C LYS A 311 -4.15 4.55 45.90
N GLY A 312 -4.27 4.47 47.22
CA GLY A 312 -3.61 5.35 48.19
C GLY A 312 -4.10 6.79 48.18
N ASP A 313 -3.56 7.60 49.06
CA ASP A 313 -3.97 9.00 49.28
C ASP A 313 -3.80 9.87 48.00
N LYS A 314 -2.83 9.54 47.16
CA LYS A 314 -2.57 10.23 45.91
C LYS A 314 -3.47 9.75 44.76
N CYS A 315 -4.45 8.89 45.01
CA CYS A 315 -5.32 8.31 43.99
C CYS A 315 -4.54 7.86 42.74
N ARG A 316 -3.57 6.96 42.92
CA ARG A 316 -2.78 6.45 41.80
C ARG A 316 -3.64 5.49 40.98
N LEU A 317 -3.82 5.83 39.69
CA LEU A 317 -4.63 5.07 38.75
C LEU A 317 -4.01 3.72 38.45
N PHE A 318 -4.81 2.65 38.44
CA PHE A 318 -4.42 1.36 37.89
C PHE A 318 -4.38 1.42 36.38
N VAL A 319 -3.25 0.99 35.82
CA VAL A 319 -3.07 0.75 34.40
C VAL A 319 -2.87 -0.75 34.22
N TRP A 320 -3.80 -1.36 33.52
CA TRP A 320 -3.84 -2.82 33.38
C TRP A 320 -2.95 -3.31 32.26
N LEU A 321 -2.26 -4.43 32.47
CA LEU A 321 -1.47 -5.09 31.42
C LEU A 321 -2.36 -5.56 30.26
N ARG A 322 -3.58 -6.04 30.53
CA ARG A 322 -4.58 -6.43 29.54
C ARG A 322 -4.95 -5.34 28.53
N ASP A 323 -4.79 -4.07 28.88
CA ASP A 323 -5.09 -2.96 27.95
C ASP A 323 -4.04 -2.82 26.84
N THR A 324 -2.85 -3.35 27.09
CA THR A 324 -1.68 -3.29 26.19
C THR A 324 -1.08 -4.67 25.91
N SER A 325 -1.82 -5.75 26.12
CA SER A 325 -1.35 -7.11 25.89
C SER A 325 -2.45 -8.01 25.30
N GLU A 326 -2.03 -9.11 24.72
CA GLU A 326 -2.88 -10.12 24.09
C GLU A 326 -2.30 -11.51 24.37
N VAL A 327 -3.18 -12.51 24.53
CA VAL A 327 -2.77 -13.90 24.69
C VAL A 327 -2.74 -14.56 23.30
N ILE A 328 -1.57 -15.04 22.88
CA ILE A 328 -1.35 -15.74 21.61
C ILE A 328 -0.74 -17.11 21.97
N ASP A 329 -1.34 -18.19 21.49
CA ASP A 329 -0.90 -19.57 21.74
C ASP A 329 -0.60 -19.89 23.23
N GLY A 330 -1.45 -19.36 24.14
CA GLY A 330 -1.32 -19.57 25.58
C GLY A 330 -0.24 -18.75 26.28
N LYS A 331 0.47 -17.88 25.57
CA LYS A 331 1.46 -16.95 26.11
C LYS A 331 0.98 -15.52 26.05
N LEU A 332 1.43 -14.68 26.98
CA LEU A 332 1.07 -13.27 27.04
C LEU A 332 2.09 -12.41 26.29
N PHE A 333 1.61 -11.65 25.30
CA PHE A 333 2.39 -10.72 24.52
C PHE A 333 1.99 -9.28 24.82
N LYS A 334 2.95 -8.40 24.99
CA LYS A 334 2.74 -6.97 24.98
C LYS A 334 2.47 -6.51 23.56
N LYS A 335 1.50 -5.63 23.39
CA LYS A 335 1.02 -5.10 22.13
C LYS A 335 1.33 -3.62 22.09
N ASP A 336 2.37 -3.25 21.35
CA ASP A 336 2.77 -1.86 21.15
C ASP A 336 2.42 -1.41 19.73
N LEU A 337 2.07 -0.14 19.54
CA LEU A 337 1.88 0.41 18.20
C LEU A 337 3.21 0.55 17.48
N GLN A 338 3.25 0.11 16.24
CA GLN A 338 4.39 0.33 15.35
C GLN A 338 4.56 1.83 15.10
N GLY A 339 5.74 2.35 15.33
CA GLY A 339 6.12 3.71 14.94
C GLY A 339 6.62 3.79 13.50
N THR A 340 7.22 4.92 13.15
CA THR A 340 7.80 5.16 11.81
C THR A 340 9.25 4.69 11.65
N TYR A 341 9.77 3.91 12.58
CA TYR A 341 11.02 3.19 12.46
C TYR A 341 10.73 1.68 12.41
N TRP A 342 11.12 1.05 11.30
CA TRP A 342 10.92 -0.37 11.07
C TRP A 342 12.27 -1.08 10.96
N ASP A 343 12.51 -2.07 11.81
CA ASP A 343 13.74 -2.86 11.77
C ASP A 343 13.51 -4.17 11.02
N MET A 344 14.08 -4.26 9.81
CA MET A 344 13.98 -5.43 8.92
C MET A 344 15.24 -6.31 8.94
N ASN A 345 16.22 -6.00 9.77
CA ASN A 345 17.50 -6.71 9.81
C ASN A 345 17.40 -8.22 9.97
N ALA A 346 16.46 -8.69 10.79
CA ALA A 346 16.29 -10.12 11.05
C ALA A 346 15.95 -10.91 9.77
N TRP A 347 15.19 -10.29 8.87
CA TRP A 347 14.71 -10.92 7.63
C TRP A 347 15.69 -10.78 6.46
N MET A 348 16.71 -9.94 6.57
CA MET A 348 17.70 -9.74 5.51
C MET A 348 18.71 -10.90 5.36
N LYS A 349 18.88 -11.75 6.37
CA LYS A 349 19.93 -12.78 6.40
C LYS A 349 19.80 -13.87 5.32
N ASN A 350 18.58 -14.23 4.90
CA ASN A 350 18.31 -15.27 3.91
C ASN A 350 17.47 -14.74 2.74
N LEU A 351 17.39 -13.44 2.61
CA LEU A 351 16.52 -12.76 1.66
C LEU A 351 16.77 -13.17 0.20
N THR A 352 18.02 -13.38 -0.19
CA THR A 352 18.39 -13.75 -1.55
C THR A 352 17.69 -15.00 -2.06
N LYS A 353 17.33 -15.93 -1.15
CA LYS A 353 16.68 -17.22 -1.46
C LYS A 353 15.17 -17.24 -1.18
N GLU A 354 14.61 -16.15 -0.66
CA GLU A 354 13.18 -16.08 -0.37
C GLU A 354 12.36 -16.29 -1.66
N GLY A 355 11.30 -17.12 -1.60
CA GLY A 355 10.49 -17.47 -2.76
C GLY A 355 11.22 -18.39 -3.76
N ASP A 356 12.29 -19.08 -3.33
CA ASP A 356 13.11 -20.01 -4.13
C ASP A 356 13.69 -19.39 -5.42
N VAL A 357 13.91 -18.06 -5.38
CA VAL A 357 14.51 -17.31 -6.48
C VAL A 357 15.71 -16.53 -5.97
N GLU A 358 16.87 -16.78 -6.54
CA GLU A 358 18.09 -16.06 -6.18
C GLU A 358 18.12 -14.68 -6.85
N PHE A 359 18.02 -13.62 -6.04
CA PHE A 359 18.10 -12.24 -6.49
C PHE A 359 19.07 -11.49 -5.56
N PRO A 360 20.33 -11.31 -5.98
CA PRO A 360 21.41 -10.92 -5.06
C PRO A 360 21.32 -9.51 -4.51
N ASN A 361 20.73 -8.57 -5.26
CA ASN A 361 20.67 -7.16 -4.89
C ASN A 361 19.25 -6.58 -5.08
N GLY A 362 18.83 -5.69 -4.18
CA GLY A 362 17.58 -4.95 -4.32
C GLY A 362 16.30 -5.69 -3.91
N LYS A 363 16.37 -6.98 -3.56
CA LYS A 363 15.19 -7.73 -3.11
C LYS A 363 14.67 -7.21 -1.77
N LYS A 364 13.36 -7.04 -1.65
CA LYS A 364 12.71 -6.66 -0.39
C LYS A 364 12.08 -7.90 0.29
N PRO A 365 12.06 -7.99 1.63
CA PRO A 365 11.47 -9.12 2.33
C PRO A 365 9.93 -9.09 2.26
N GLU A 366 9.32 -10.26 2.10
CA GLU A 366 7.85 -10.39 2.08
C GLU A 366 7.19 -9.84 3.35
N VAL A 367 7.86 -9.95 4.49
CA VAL A 367 7.37 -9.41 5.77
C VAL A 367 7.16 -7.90 5.72
N LEU A 368 8.03 -7.15 5.04
CA LEU A 368 7.86 -5.70 4.84
C LEU A 368 6.60 -5.40 4.04
N ILE A 369 6.43 -6.09 2.92
CA ILE A 369 5.26 -5.90 2.04
C ILE A 369 3.98 -6.36 2.75
N ARG A 370 4.04 -7.50 3.45
CA ARG A 370 2.92 -7.98 4.28
C ARG A 370 2.44 -6.92 5.26
N GLN A 371 3.36 -6.30 6.00
CA GLN A 371 3.04 -5.27 6.98
C GLN A 371 2.30 -4.09 6.33
N ILE A 372 2.73 -3.65 5.14
CA ILE A 372 2.06 -2.60 4.38
C ILE A 372 0.65 -3.03 3.95
N LEU A 373 0.53 -4.22 3.35
CA LEU A 373 -0.73 -4.70 2.81
C LEU A 373 -1.78 -4.99 3.89
N GLU A 374 -1.39 -5.61 5.00
CA GLU A 374 -2.30 -5.88 6.12
C GLU A 374 -2.81 -4.60 6.79
N MET A 375 -1.99 -3.53 6.82
CA MET A 375 -2.41 -2.24 7.35
C MET A 375 -3.44 -1.53 6.47
N THR A 376 -3.32 -1.64 5.16
CA THR A 376 -3.98 -0.73 4.21
C THR A 376 -5.02 -1.39 3.32
N THR A 377 -5.08 -2.72 3.31
CA THR A 377 -5.93 -3.47 2.40
C THR A 377 -6.65 -4.63 3.07
N SER A 378 -7.72 -5.09 2.43
CA SER A 378 -8.47 -6.30 2.75
C SER A 378 -8.29 -7.36 1.65
N GLU A 379 -8.78 -8.58 1.89
CA GLU A 379 -8.84 -9.62 0.86
C GLU A 379 -9.58 -9.13 -0.38
N ASN A 380 -9.11 -9.55 -1.56
CA ASN A 380 -9.60 -9.15 -2.88
C ASN A 380 -9.37 -7.68 -3.28
N ASP A 381 -8.77 -6.85 -2.43
CA ASP A 381 -8.32 -5.53 -2.87
C ASP A 381 -7.24 -5.64 -3.95
N LEU A 382 -7.18 -4.65 -4.83
CA LEU A 382 -6.25 -4.64 -5.94
C LEU A 382 -4.97 -3.88 -5.59
N ILE A 383 -3.84 -4.55 -5.75
CA ILE A 383 -2.48 -4.06 -5.48
C ILE A 383 -1.77 -3.81 -6.80
N LEU A 384 -0.96 -2.78 -6.88
CA LEU A 384 -0.11 -2.51 -8.04
C LEU A 384 1.34 -2.29 -7.61
N ASP A 385 2.26 -2.93 -8.34
CA ASP A 385 3.69 -2.64 -8.31
C ASP A 385 4.20 -2.50 -9.74
N SER A 386 4.66 -1.30 -10.11
CA SER A 386 5.18 -1.01 -11.45
C SER A 386 6.72 -1.06 -11.54
N PHE A 387 7.39 -1.47 -10.47
CA PHE A 387 8.82 -1.73 -10.40
C PHE A 387 9.04 -3.07 -9.70
N LEU A 388 8.47 -4.14 -10.29
CA LEU A 388 8.24 -5.42 -9.61
C LEU A 388 9.53 -6.15 -9.20
N GLY A 389 10.63 -5.96 -9.93
CA GLY A 389 11.95 -6.53 -9.64
C GLY A 389 11.96 -8.04 -9.52
N SER A 390 12.03 -8.54 -8.31
CA SER A 390 12.04 -9.98 -8.01
C SER A 390 10.65 -10.61 -7.77
N GLY A 391 9.57 -9.83 -7.92
CA GLY A 391 8.19 -10.33 -7.73
C GLY A 391 7.70 -10.37 -6.28
N THR A 392 8.39 -9.71 -5.34
CA THR A 392 8.05 -9.80 -3.91
C THR A 392 6.64 -9.29 -3.61
N THR A 393 6.27 -8.13 -4.17
CA THR A 393 4.95 -7.54 -3.92
C THR A 393 3.83 -8.43 -4.43
N ALA A 394 3.94 -8.96 -5.64
CA ALA A 394 2.96 -9.87 -6.23
C ALA A 394 2.85 -11.18 -5.45
N ALA A 395 3.98 -11.78 -5.05
CA ALA A 395 4.03 -13.00 -4.24
C ALA A 395 3.34 -12.79 -2.88
N THR A 396 3.66 -11.69 -2.20
CA THR A 396 3.05 -11.36 -0.91
C THR A 396 1.55 -11.10 -1.02
N ALA A 397 1.13 -10.30 -2.02
CA ALA A 397 -0.28 -10.02 -2.28
C ALA A 397 -1.06 -11.32 -2.57
N HIS A 398 -0.50 -12.22 -3.36
CA HIS A 398 -1.08 -13.51 -3.69
C HIS A 398 -1.29 -14.39 -2.45
N LYS A 399 -0.26 -14.56 -1.62
CA LYS A 399 -0.32 -15.31 -0.35
C LYS A 399 -1.34 -14.74 0.65
N LEU A 400 -1.64 -13.45 0.54
CA LEU A 400 -2.60 -12.75 1.38
C LEU A 400 -4.00 -12.66 0.75
N ASN A 401 -4.29 -13.37 -0.33
CA ASN A 401 -5.56 -13.33 -1.07
C ASN A 401 -5.94 -11.93 -1.58
N ARG A 402 -4.95 -11.11 -1.97
CA ARG A 402 -5.17 -9.86 -2.67
C ARG A 402 -5.00 -10.07 -4.16
N ARG A 403 -5.76 -9.34 -4.99
CA ARG A 403 -5.52 -9.26 -6.42
C ARG A 403 -4.33 -8.35 -6.68
N TRP A 404 -3.60 -8.60 -7.75
CA TRP A 404 -2.40 -7.81 -8.02
C TRP A 404 -2.13 -7.63 -9.50
N ILE A 405 -1.47 -6.52 -9.82
CA ILE A 405 -0.86 -6.21 -11.11
C ILE A 405 0.60 -5.90 -10.85
N GLY A 406 1.49 -6.65 -11.48
CA GLY A 406 2.94 -6.41 -11.41
C GLY A 406 3.49 -6.10 -12.79
N ILE A 407 4.35 -5.09 -12.90
CA ILE A 407 5.02 -4.70 -14.15
C ILE A 407 6.52 -4.79 -13.96
N GLU A 408 7.20 -5.47 -14.88
CA GLU A 408 8.66 -5.59 -14.91
C GLU A 408 9.17 -5.44 -16.35
N MET A 409 10.12 -4.53 -16.55
CA MET A 409 10.66 -4.21 -17.87
C MET A 409 11.70 -5.22 -18.32
N GLY A 410 12.51 -5.71 -17.39
CA GLY A 410 13.67 -6.53 -17.71
C GLY A 410 13.36 -8.03 -17.86
N ASN A 411 14.36 -8.77 -18.26
CA ASN A 411 14.29 -10.24 -18.36
C ASN A 411 13.94 -10.91 -17.02
N GLN A 412 14.04 -10.19 -15.89
CA GLN A 412 13.60 -10.64 -14.57
C GLN A 412 12.12 -11.02 -14.56
N ALA A 413 11.28 -10.42 -15.41
CA ALA A 413 9.88 -10.82 -15.57
C ALA A 413 9.76 -12.34 -15.83
N TYR A 414 10.66 -12.90 -16.63
CA TYR A 414 10.68 -14.33 -16.98
C TYR A 414 11.49 -15.17 -15.99
N SER A 415 12.71 -14.72 -15.69
CA SER A 415 13.68 -15.50 -14.93
C SER A 415 13.45 -15.49 -13.42
N HIS A 416 12.77 -14.46 -12.90
CA HIS A 416 12.55 -14.28 -11.46
C HIS A 416 11.07 -14.17 -11.10
N CYS A 417 10.35 -13.16 -11.64
CA CYS A 417 8.95 -12.94 -11.27
C CYS A 417 8.08 -14.16 -11.58
N LYS A 418 8.15 -14.65 -12.85
CA LYS A 418 7.41 -15.82 -13.27
C LYS A 418 7.74 -17.05 -12.42
N VAL A 419 9.03 -17.35 -12.24
CA VAL A 419 9.48 -18.53 -11.48
C VAL A 419 9.00 -18.46 -10.03
N ARG A 420 9.14 -17.28 -9.38
CA ARG A 420 8.67 -17.07 -8.02
C ARG A 420 7.16 -17.27 -7.90
N LEU A 421 6.39 -16.69 -8.83
CA LEU A 421 4.93 -16.75 -8.79
C LEU A 421 4.41 -18.17 -9.10
N ASP A 422 5.06 -18.92 -9.99
CA ASP A 422 4.76 -20.33 -10.22
C ASP A 422 4.97 -21.13 -8.91
N ASN A 423 6.11 -20.94 -8.23
CA ASN A 423 6.41 -21.59 -6.94
C ASN A 423 5.38 -21.21 -5.86
N VAL A 424 4.96 -19.94 -5.80
CA VAL A 424 3.90 -19.49 -4.87
C VAL A 424 2.59 -20.22 -5.13
N ILE A 425 2.18 -20.35 -6.40
CA ILE A 425 0.94 -21.05 -6.79
C ILE A 425 1.06 -22.55 -6.46
N ASP A 426 2.25 -23.12 -6.60
CA ASP A 426 2.53 -24.52 -6.23
C ASP A 426 2.66 -24.74 -4.71
N GLY A 427 2.57 -23.68 -3.91
CA GLY A 427 2.52 -23.78 -2.44
C GLY A 427 3.90 -23.76 -1.76
N GLU A 428 4.89 -23.02 -2.30
CA GLU A 428 6.19 -22.85 -1.65
C GLU A 428 6.04 -22.33 -0.20
N GLN A 429 6.93 -22.79 0.69
CA GLN A 429 6.83 -22.56 2.13
C GLN A 429 7.87 -21.56 2.68
N GLY A 430 8.45 -20.72 1.81
CA GLY A 430 9.36 -19.65 2.17
C GLY A 430 8.63 -18.34 2.56
N GLY A 431 9.41 -17.31 2.88
CA GLY A 431 8.88 -16.01 3.25
C GLY A 431 7.81 -16.06 4.33
N ILE A 432 6.65 -15.47 4.04
CA ILE A 432 5.51 -15.42 4.97
C ILE A 432 4.60 -16.66 4.91
N SER A 433 4.84 -17.63 4.00
CA SER A 433 3.90 -18.72 3.71
C SER A 433 3.43 -19.48 4.95
N LYS A 434 4.36 -19.84 5.85
CA LYS A 434 4.03 -20.57 7.08
C LYS A 434 3.20 -19.75 8.04
N GLU A 435 3.50 -18.46 8.18
CA GLU A 435 2.83 -17.57 9.11
C GLU A 435 1.39 -17.26 8.69
N VAL A 436 1.13 -17.23 7.36
CA VAL A 436 -0.23 -16.99 6.83
C VAL A 436 -0.96 -18.28 6.47
N GLY A 437 -0.34 -19.44 6.71
CA GLY A 437 -0.92 -20.75 6.40
C GLY A 437 -1.10 -21.04 4.91
N TRP A 438 -0.24 -20.48 4.05
CA TRP A 438 -0.33 -20.63 2.60
C TRP A 438 -0.11 -22.08 2.17
N GLN A 439 -0.98 -22.60 1.29
CA GLN A 439 -0.93 -23.97 0.78
C GLN A 439 -0.88 -24.04 -0.76
N GLY A 440 -0.77 -22.90 -1.43
CA GLY A 440 -0.82 -22.81 -2.89
C GLY A 440 -2.20 -22.52 -3.44
N GLY A 441 -2.29 -22.43 -4.76
CA GLY A 441 -3.51 -22.17 -5.50
C GLY A 441 -3.57 -20.78 -6.15
N GLY A 442 -4.69 -20.50 -6.83
CA GLY A 442 -4.86 -19.28 -7.62
C GLY A 442 -4.13 -19.34 -8.96
N GLY A 443 -3.81 -18.19 -9.50
CA GLY A 443 -3.12 -18.07 -10.78
C GLY A 443 -2.81 -16.63 -11.15
N TYR A 444 -2.15 -16.46 -12.30
CA TYR A 444 -1.95 -15.16 -12.95
C TYR A 444 -1.92 -15.30 -14.48
N LYS A 445 -2.24 -14.22 -15.17
CA LYS A 445 -2.07 -14.08 -16.60
C LYS A 445 -0.80 -13.30 -16.89
N PHE A 446 0.00 -13.83 -17.81
CA PHE A 446 1.21 -13.16 -18.29
C PHE A 446 0.88 -12.34 -19.53
N TYR A 447 1.29 -11.07 -19.52
CA TYR A 447 1.09 -10.15 -20.62
C TYR A 447 2.41 -9.60 -21.16
N GLU A 448 2.49 -9.48 -22.49
CA GLU A 448 3.52 -8.71 -23.17
C GLU A 448 2.94 -7.36 -23.56
N LEU A 449 3.70 -6.30 -23.33
CA LEU A 449 3.36 -4.98 -23.87
C LEU A 449 3.58 -5.00 -25.38
N ALA A 450 2.57 -4.65 -26.16
CA ALA A 450 2.68 -4.66 -27.61
C ALA A 450 3.66 -3.59 -28.11
N GLU A 451 4.28 -3.86 -29.25
CA GLU A 451 5.02 -2.87 -30.03
C GLU A 451 4.10 -1.71 -30.47
N PRO A 452 4.62 -0.57 -30.96
CA PRO A 452 3.78 0.53 -31.45
C PRO A 452 2.82 0.10 -32.56
N LEU A 453 1.57 0.63 -32.52
CA LEU A 453 0.60 0.41 -33.58
C LEU A 453 1.09 0.91 -34.95
N LEU A 454 1.74 2.06 -34.95
CA LEU A 454 2.28 2.65 -36.17
C LEU A 454 3.81 2.62 -36.15
N VAL A 455 4.39 2.13 -37.25
CA VAL A 455 5.85 2.07 -37.46
C VAL A 455 6.22 2.78 -38.73
N LYS A 456 7.44 3.30 -38.79
CA LYS A 456 8.02 3.86 -40.02
C LYS A 456 8.19 2.76 -41.07
N ASN A 457 7.74 3.04 -42.31
CA ASN A 457 8.01 2.13 -43.42
C ASN A 457 9.51 2.12 -43.73
N LYS A 458 10.08 0.94 -43.96
CA LYS A 458 11.53 0.78 -44.20
C LYS A 458 12.03 1.39 -45.53
N VAL A 459 11.10 1.61 -46.46
CA VAL A 459 11.42 2.06 -47.83
C VAL A 459 10.92 3.48 -48.11
N LEU A 460 9.73 3.80 -47.60
CA LEU A 460 9.08 5.08 -47.85
C LEU A 460 9.05 5.92 -46.55
N PRO A 461 9.19 7.25 -46.65
CA PRO A 461 9.15 8.13 -45.47
C PRO A 461 7.70 8.33 -44.96
N VAL A 462 7.02 7.26 -44.70
CA VAL A 462 5.61 7.24 -44.22
C VAL A 462 5.42 6.26 -43.08
N TYR A 463 4.47 6.51 -42.21
CA TYR A 463 4.01 5.57 -41.20
C TYR A 463 3.04 4.58 -41.81
N GLN A 464 3.08 3.36 -41.30
CA GLN A 464 2.16 2.29 -41.63
C GLN A 464 1.74 1.56 -40.35
N ILE A 465 0.61 0.86 -40.42
CA ILE A 465 0.22 -0.08 -39.35
C ILE A 465 1.35 -1.11 -39.21
N ASN A 466 1.72 -1.39 -37.96
CA ASN A 466 2.74 -2.41 -37.66
C ASN A 466 2.29 -3.76 -38.22
N PRO A 467 3.09 -4.41 -39.09
CA PRO A 467 2.74 -5.68 -39.71
C PRO A 467 2.50 -6.84 -38.74
N SER A 468 2.96 -6.72 -37.50
CA SER A 468 2.73 -7.73 -36.44
C SER A 468 1.32 -7.68 -35.86
N TYR A 469 0.55 -6.60 -36.12
CA TYR A 469 -0.79 -6.44 -35.60
C TYR A 469 -1.80 -7.21 -36.44
N THR A 470 -2.63 -8.02 -35.79
CA THR A 470 -3.87 -8.52 -36.38
C THR A 470 -4.90 -7.39 -36.46
N TRP A 471 -5.97 -7.56 -37.25
CA TRP A 471 -6.99 -6.53 -37.36
C TRP A 471 -7.69 -6.25 -36.03
N ASP A 472 -7.94 -7.27 -35.21
CA ASP A 472 -8.54 -7.11 -33.89
C ASP A 472 -7.63 -6.29 -32.97
N MET A 473 -6.32 -6.51 -33.01
CA MET A 473 -5.34 -5.70 -32.27
C MET A 473 -5.33 -4.25 -32.74
N VAL A 474 -5.47 -4.00 -34.05
CA VAL A 474 -5.60 -2.65 -34.61
C VAL A 474 -6.85 -1.97 -34.07
N CYS A 475 -7.97 -2.66 -34.06
CA CYS A 475 -9.24 -2.15 -33.52
C CYS A 475 -9.12 -1.83 -32.03
N GLU A 476 -8.56 -2.72 -31.23
CA GLU A 476 -8.34 -2.50 -29.80
C GLU A 476 -7.43 -1.29 -29.55
N ALA A 477 -6.30 -1.19 -30.27
CA ALA A 477 -5.37 -0.07 -30.14
C ALA A 477 -6.00 1.26 -30.48
N ILE A 478 -6.76 1.35 -31.57
CA ILE A 478 -7.47 2.58 -31.97
C ILE A 478 -8.54 2.95 -30.93
N CYS A 479 -9.28 1.97 -30.41
CA CYS A 479 -10.23 2.21 -29.31
C CYS A 479 -9.53 2.85 -28.13
N LYS A 480 -8.40 2.29 -27.68
CA LYS A 480 -7.62 2.84 -26.54
C LYS A 480 -7.11 4.26 -26.82
N ILE A 481 -6.56 4.53 -28.01
CA ILE A 481 -6.05 5.85 -28.41
C ILE A 481 -7.16 6.91 -28.36
N GLU A 482 -8.37 6.56 -28.76
CA GLU A 482 -9.51 7.47 -28.76
C GLU A 482 -10.31 7.45 -27.44
N GLY A 483 -9.88 6.68 -26.43
CA GLY A 483 -10.54 6.59 -25.12
C GLY A 483 -11.84 5.79 -25.13
N PHE A 484 -11.97 4.81 -26.03
CA PHE A 484 -13.09 3.88 -26.09
C PHE A 484 -12.74 2.56 -25.42
N THR A 485 -13.70 1.95 -24.75
CA THR A 485 -13.62 0.55 -24.34
C THR A 485 -13.79 -0.34 -25.56
N TYR A 486 -12.82 -1.23 -25.82
CA TYR A 486 -12.92 -2.22 -26.89
C TYR A 486 -13.87 -3.33 -26.48
N GLU A 487 -15.04 -3.36 -27.12
CA GLU A 487 -16.09 -4.37 -26.92
C GLU A 487 -16.92 -4.48 -28.18
N LEU A 488 -16.88 -5.66 -28.80
CA LEU A 488 -17.58 -5.91 -30.05
C LEU A 488 -19.10 -5.95 -29.84
N SER A 489 -19.80 -5.07 -30.53
CA SER A 489 -21.30 -5.00 -30.52
C SER A 489 -21.84 -4.71 -31.91
N GLY A 490 -22.22 -5.76 -32.64
CA GLY A 490 -22.66 -5.67 -34.02
C GLY A 490 -21.56 -5.08 -34.92
N GLU A 491 -21.83 -3.93 -35.52
CA GLU A 491 -20.86 -3.23 -36.41
C GLU A 491 -19.84 -2.37 -35.64
N PHE A 492 -19.99 -2.23 -34.32
CA PHE A 492 -19.16 -1.35 -33.53
C PHE A 492 -18.04 -2.16 -32.82
N GLN A 493 -16.82 -1.61 -32.81
CA GLN A 493 -15.67 -2.19 -32.13
C GLN A 493 -15.55 -1.72 -30.68
N GLY A 494 -16.23 -0.64 -30.31
CA GLY A 494 -16.18 -0.15 -28.94
C GLY A 494 -17.12 1.01 -28.66
N HIS A 495 -17.16 1.40 -27.40
CA HIS A 495 -17.96 2.52 -26.90
C HIS A 495 -17.20 3.31 -25.83
N SER A 496 -17.45 4.62 -25.69
CA SER A 496 -16.90 5.45 -24.61
C SER A 496 -17.96 5.89 -23.60
N SER A 497 -19.24 5.72 -23.96
CA SER A 497 -20.41 5.96 -23.12
C SER A 497 -21.60 5.26 -23.79
N GLU A 498 -22.76 5.26 -23.17
CA GLU A 498 -24.01 4.74 -23.76
C GLU A 498 -24.39 5.41 -25.10
N ASN A 499 -23.82 6.59 -25.38
CA ASN A 499 -24.19 7.42 -26.51
C ASN A 499 -23.06 7.65 -27.53
N ARG A 500 -21.87 7.09 -27.35
CA ARG A 500 -20.74 7.29 -28.27
C ARG A 500 -20.09 5.97 -28.65
N PHE A 501 -20.12 5.66 -29.96
CA PHE A 501 -19.62 4.40 -30.53
C PHE A 501 -18.48 4.63 -31.51
N ILE A 502 -17.64 3.60 -31.70
CA ILE A 502 -16.57 3.61 -32.71
C ILE A 502 -16.74 2.44 -33.66
N HIS A 503 -16.62 2.73 -34.97
CA HIS A 503 -16.56 1.74 -36.03
C HIS A 503 -15.22 1.82 -36.75
N ILE A 504 -14.51 0.71 -36.90
CA ILE A 504 -13.18 0.66 -37.49
C ILE A 504 -13.21 -0.33 -38.65
N THR A 505 -12.84 0.12 -39.86
CA THR A 505 -12.98 -0.69 -41.07
C THR A 505 -11.83 -0.56 -42.04
N GLU A 506 -11.52 -1.62 -42.77
CA GLU A 506 -10.60 -1.61 -43.91
C GLU A 506 -11.28 -1.18 -45.22
N GLU A 507 -12.61 -1.15 -45.23
CA GLU A 507 -13.39 -0.85 -46.43
C GLU A 507 -13.31 0.64 -46.82
N PHE A 508 -13.70 0.92 -48.05
CA PHE A 508 -13.82 2.29 -48.55
C PHE A 508 -15.09 2.94 -48.01
N VAL A 509 -14.94 3.98 -47.21
CA VAL A 509 -16.04 4.68 -46.58
C VAL A 509 -16.54 5.81 -47.49
N ASN A 510 -17.83 5.76 -47.84
CA ASN A 510 -18.55 6.80 -48.55
C ASN A 510 -19.85 7.14 -47.83
N THR A 511 -20.59 8.13 -48.30
CA THR A 511 -21.87 8.56 -47.68
C THR A 511 -22.87 7.41 -47.52
N LYS A 512 -22.96 6.49 -48.51
CA LYS A 512 -23.87 5.32 -48.40
C LYS A 512 -23.45 4.35 -47.32
N TYR A 513 -22.12 4.11 -47.19
CA TYR A 513 -21.56 3.28 -46.14
C TYR A 513 -21.88 3.85 -44.75
N VAL A 514 -21.61 5.16 -44.56
CA VAL A 514 -21.93 5.85 -43.30
C VAL A 514 -23.42 5.69 -42.95
N MET A 515 -24.31 5.93 -43.91
CA MET A 515 -25.74 5.79 -43.70
C MET A 515 -26.18 4.35 -43.38
N SER A 516 -25.45 3.33 -43.85
CA SER A 516 -25.73 1.93 -43.50
C SER A 516 -25.37 1.60 -42.06
N ILE A 517 -24.24 2.08 -41.59
CA ILE A 517 -23.79 1.88 -40.19
C ILE A 517 -24.69 2.66 -39.23
N MET A 518 -25.10 3.87 -39.59
CA MET A 518 -26.00 4.69 -38.77
C MET A 518 -27.38 4.06 -38.49
N LYS A 519 -27.83 3.09 -39.29
CA LYS A 519 -29.05 2.36 -38.99
C LYS A 519 -29.01 1.56 -37.68
N ASN A 520 -27.80 1.26 -37.21
CA ASN A 520 -27.59 0.54 -35.99
C ASN A 520 -27.42 1.48 -34.77
N LEU A 521 -27.45 2.82 -34.97
CA LEU A 521 -27.40 3.80 -33.91
C LEU A 521 -28.80 4.15 -33.42
N GLY A 522 -28.94 4.37 -32.13
CA GLY A 522 -30.14 4.92 -31.52
C GLY A 522 -30.23 6.45 -31.63
N ASP A 523 -31.37 6.98 -31.25
CA ASP A 523 -31.59 8.43 -31.17
C ASP A 523 -30.59 9.07 -30.20
N LYS A 524 -29.95 10.17 -30.59
CA LYS A 524 -28.96 10.94 -29.83
C LYS A 524 -27.57 10.26 -29.63
N GLN A 525 -27.31 9.16 -30.31
CA GLN A 525 -25.99 8.53 -30.32
C GLN A 525 -25.08 9.16 -31.38
N SER A 526 -23.78 9.14 -31.13
CA SER A 526 -22.71 9.63 -32.00
C SER A 526 -21.76 8.51 -32.42
N LEU A 527 -21.17 8.68 -33.61
CA LEU A 527 -20.32 7.67 -34.22
C LEU A 527 -18.99 8.26 -34.67
N LEU A 528 -17.88 7.63 -34.25
CA LEU A 528 -16.57 7.85 -34.82
C LEU A 528 -16.22 6.67 -35.75
N ILE A 529 -15.87 6.98 -37.00
CA ILE A 529 -15.46 5.97 -37.99
C ILE A 529 -13.97 6.14 -38.28
N TYR A 530 -13.19 5.07 -38.13
CA TYR A 530 -11.81 4.97 -38.60
C TYR A 530 -11.75 4.08 -39.84
N CYS A 531 -11.10 4.57 -40.92
CA CYS A 531 -10.95 3.82 -42.17
C CYS A 531 -9.60 4.09 -42.85
N LYS A 532 -9.17 3.16 -43.70
CA LYS A 532 -7.95 3.35 -44.51
C LYS A 532 -8.15 4.36 -45.65
N LYS A 533 -9.36 4.39 -46.23
CA LYS A 533 -9.72 5.27 -47.35
C LYS A 533 -11.16 5.72 -47.25
N ASN A 534 -11.44 6.99 -47.55
CA ASN A 534 -12.79 7.52 -47.64
C ASN A 534 -12.97 8.39 -48.89
N GLN A 535 -14.19 8.60 -49.28
CA GLN A 535 -14.60 9.56 -50.33
C GLN A 535 -14.21 10.98 -49.88
N ALA A 536 -13.66 11.78 -50.76
CA ALA A 536 -13.49 13.21 -50.55
C ALA A 536 -14.86 13.90 -50.50
N ASP A 537 -14.97 14.99 -49.75
CA ASP A 537 -16.13 15.86 -49.68
C ASP A 537 -17.47 15.14 -49.33
N MET A 538 -17.41 14.17 -48.38
CA MET A 538 -18.62 13.54 -47.85
C MET A 538 -19.45 14.54 -47.05
N ILE A 539 -20.75 14.55 -47.30
CA ILE A 539 -21.70 15.22 -46.43
C ILE A 539 -22.02 14.25 -45.29
N LEU A 540 -21.54 14.57 -44.09
CA LEU A 540 -21.73 13.77 -42.89
C LEU A 540 -22.83 14.37 -42.00
N PRO A 541 -23.64 13.55 -41.33
CA PRO A 541 -24.46 14.01 -40.22
C PRO A 541 -23.65 14.63 -39.09
N GLU A 542 -24.26 15.55 -38.33
CA GLU A 542 -23.57 16.29 -37.25
C GLU A 542 -23.03 15.38 -36.15
N ASN A 543 -23.61 14.20 -35.97
CA ASN A 543 -23.22 13.21 -34.97
C ASN A 543 -22.22 12.15 -35.48
N VAL A 544 -21.64 12.32 -36.66
CA VAL A 544 -20.69 11.38 -37.27
C VAL A 544 -19.37 12.07 -37.62
N GLU A 545 -18.27 11.49 -37.17
CA GLU A 545 -16.90 11.89 -37.53
C GLU A 545 -16.20 10.74 -38.27
N VAL A 546 -15.48 11.05 -39.36
CA VAL A 546 -14.69 10.07 -40.13
C VAL A 546 -13.23 10.45 -40.15
N LYS A 547 -12.37 9.53 -39.74
CA LYS A 547 -10.90 9.67 -39.64
C LYS A 547 -10.19 8.63 -40.47
N LYS A 548 -8.95 8.93 -40.84
CA LYS A 548 -8.07 8.08 -41.66
C LYS A 548 -6.95 7.44 -40.86
N ILE A 549 -6.72 6.17 -41.10
CA ILE A 549 -5.56 5.42 -40.63
C ILE A 549 -4.47 5.48 -41.72
N PRO A 550 -3.20 5.78 -41.43
CA PRO A 550 -2.62 6.16 -40.13
C PRO A 550 -2.67 7.68 -39.85
N LYS A 551 -3.07 8.51 -40.80
CA LYS A 551 -2.88 9.96 -40.79
C LYS A 551 -3.39 10.63 -39.51
N ASP A 552 -4.66 10.40 -39.18
CA ASP A 552 -5.31 11.12 -38.08
C ASP A 552 -4.93 10.53 -36.69
N LEU A 553 -4.26 9.36 -36.66
CA LEU A 553 -3.67 8.78 -35.44
C LEU A 553 -2.35 9.46 -35.07
N LEU A 554 -1.55 9.89 -36.06
CA LEU A 554 -0.27 10.56 -35.83
C LEU A 554 -0.41 11.89 -35.08
N ASP A 555 -1.59 12.54 -35.18
CA ASP A 555 -1.91 13.77 -34.43
C ASP A 555 -2.29 13.48 -32.97
N LYS A 556 -2.58 12.22 -32.64
CA LYS A 556 -3.06 11.79 -31.32
C LYS A 556 -1.92 11.36 -30.39
N CYS A 557 -0.97 10.56 -30.89
CA CYS A 557 0.09 9.98 -30.11
C CYS A 557 1.45 10.10 -30.79
N ASN A 558 2.52 10.09 -29.99
CA ASN A 558 3.87 9.86 -30.48
C ASN A 558 4.12 8.36 -30.57
N PHE A 559 4.36 7.86 -31.78
CA PHE A 559 4.67 6.44 -32.03
C PHE A 559 6.18 6.18 -32.13
N GLU A 560 7.01 7.23 -32.02
CA GLU A 560 8.47 7.10 -32.09
C GLU A 560 9.12 6.86 -30.73
N SER A 561 8.35 7.00 -29.66
CA SER A 561 8.91 6.85 -28.33
C SER A 561 9.24 5.38 -28.02
N GLU A 562 10.41 4.95 -28.44
CA GLU A 562 11.28 4.28 -27.50
C GLU A 562 11.56 5.33 -26.43
N VAL A 563 11.11 5.10 -25.20
CA VAL A 563 11.53 5.92 -24.06
C VAL A 563 13.05 5.87 -24.10
N GLN A 564 13.69 6.97 -24.52
CA GLN A 564 15.14 7.05 -24.45
C GLN A 564 15.48 6.93 -22.97
N GLU A 565 16.03 5.75 -22.63
CA GLU A 565 16.61 5.44 -21.33
C GLU A 565 17.69 6.45 -20.94
#